data_8cad5fd85efca497a7c0b6ef4ec1d5cb
#
_entry.id   8cad5fd85efca497a7c0b6ef4ec1d5cb
#
_cell.length_a   1.000
_cell.length_b   1.000
_cell.length_c   1.000
_cell.angle_alpha   90.00
_cell.angle_beta   90.00
_cell.angle_gamma   90.00
#
_symmetry.space_group_name_H-M   'P 1'
#
loop_
_entity.id
_entity.type
_entity.pdbx_description
1 polymer ?
#
loop_
_entity_poly.entity_id
_entity_poly.type
_entity_poly.pdbx_seq_one_letter_code
_entity_poly.pdbx_strand_id
1 'polypeptide(L)'
;MNGIEMPAYRPTANCIWRSFRASSKKHLILNGSRGSGKSTLLSALFPQPMPGLTSYVVPEDGVYMKENLSGETVQIGRYQADAPGNTNKMQPVPEAFLTKGIEFLDMCIRHPSDWVTIDETGYLEQTIPAYQEAISRLLAAKHVLLVVRKQKLPFLDSLCKRDDCFLVDLDKPYGDAFCIIMASGKSKRFGANKLLTDFNGKPLIAYAFDATEMLGQNRLVVTIHPEIAHICKKQDIPFLLHNLPDRNDMIRLGTGAIKNKASHCLFLPSDQPLVSRETIGALLFCAQNAPDTIWRTCDQNTAGSPVVFPSAYFDELSALPPKHGGNTVIQNHREHVRLLPVTQHYELADIDTPEDMQAMEVIAAHALAK
;
A
#
# COMPACT_ATOMS: atom_id res chain seq x y z
N MET A 1 -5.93 -29.61 9.07
CA MET A 1 -5.46 -29.19 7.74
C MET A 1 -4.61 -27.96 7.97
N ASN A 2 -3.30 -28.10 7.85
CA ASN A 2 -2.38 -26.97 8.04
C ASN A 2 -2.53 -26.07 6.84
N GLY A 3 -3.13 -24.89 7.02
CA GLY A 3 -3.16 -23.85 6.00
C GLY A 3 -1.72 -23.43 5.72
N ILE A 4 -1.28 -23.63 4.49
CA ILE A 4 -0.07 -23.00 3.96
C ILE A 4 -0.39 -21.50 3.96
N GLU A 5 0.11 -20.78 4.97
CA GLU A 5 0.12 -19.32 4.91
C GLU A 5 0.94 -18.94 3.66
N MET A 6 0.25 -18.47 2.63
CA MET A 6 0.92 -17.85 1.47
C MET A 6 1.81 -16.73 2.01
N PRO A 7 3.05 -16.62 1.53
CA PRO A 7 3.91 -15.53 1.97
C PRO A 7 3.22 -14.20 1.66
N ALA A 8 2.87 -13.45 2.71
CA ALA A 8 2.23 -12.16 2.56
C ALA A 8 3.08 -11.30 1.60
N TYR A 9 2.48 -10.84 0.50
CA TYR A 9 3.15 -9.95 -0.44
C TYR A 9 3.64 -8.72 0.32
N ARG A 10 4.94 -8.53 0.36
CA ARG A 10 5.56 -7.36 0.99
C ARG A 10 5.72 -6.26 -0.04
N PRO A 11 5.29 -5.03 0.26
CA PRO A 11 5.49 -3.90 -0.65
C PRO A 11 6.98 -3.63 -0.86
N THR A 12 7.35 -3.33 -2.10
CA THR A 12 8.73 -2.96 -2.44
C THR A 12 9.02 -1.51 -2.06
N ALA A 13 10.29 -1.17 -1.86
CA ALA A 13 10.72 0.21 -1.66
C ALA A 13 10.27 1.14 -2.81
N ASN A 14 10.34 0.64 -4.05
CA ASN A 14 9.89 1.39 -5.23
C ASN A 14 8.39 1.70 -5.18
N CYS A 15 7.56 0.71 -4.83
CA CYS A 15 6.12 0.90 -4.66
C CYS A 15 5.82 2.02 -3.63
N ILE A 16 6.49 1.99 -2.47
CA ILE A 16 6.31 2.98 -1.41
C ILE A 16 6.77 4.37 -1.86
N TRP A 17 7.97 4.48 -2.47
CA TRP A 17 8.46 5.77 -2.94
C TRP A 17 7.57 6.39 -4.01
N ARG A 18 7.03 5.60 -4.95
CA ARG A 18 6.07 6.08 -5.95
C ARG A 18 4.83 6.67 -5.29
N SER A 19 4.24 5.93 -4.35
CA SER A 19 3.04 6.36 -3.63
C SER A 19 3.30 7.60 -2.79
N PHE A 20 4.42 7.61 -2.06
CA PHE A 20 4.83 8.74 -1.24
C PHE A 20 5.00 10.02 -2.07
N ARG A 21 5.73 9.94 -3.21
CA ARG A 21 5.93 11.08 -4.10
C ARG A 21 4.66 11.60 -4.75
N ALA A 22 3.68 10.72 -5.02
CA ALA A 22 2.37 11.12 -5.53
C ALA A 22 1.50 11.77 -4.44
N SER A 23 1.78 11.50 -3.18
CA SER A 23 1.12 12.11 -2.03
C SER A 23 1.70 13.50 -1.72
N SER A 24 0.96 14.32 -1.00
CA SER A 24 1.47 15.60 -0.47
C SER A 24 2.11 15.45 0.92
N LYS A 25 2.42 14.22 1.34
CA LYS A 25 2.93 13.93 2.68
C LYS A 25 4.42 14.27 2.79
N LYS A 26 4.83 14.62 4.01
CA LYS A 26 6.20 15.07 4.32
C LYS A 26 7.05 13.96 4.95
N HIS A 27 6.42 13.08 5.74
CA HIS A 27 7.10 12.03 6.49
C HIS A 27 6.60 10.65 6.08
N LEU A 28 7.44 9.63 6.31
CA LEU A 28 7.10 8.22 6.08
C LEU A 28 7.08 7.48 7.41
N ILE A 29 6.00 6.78 7.72
CA ILE A 29 5.89 5.92 8.89
C ILE A 29 5.78 4.47 8.46
N LEU A 30 6.69 3.63 8.97
CA LEU A 30 6.60 2.18 8.87
C LEU A 30 6.06 1.64 10.19
N ASN A 31 4.87 1.05 10.15
CA ASN A 31 4.23 0.40 11.29
C ASN A 31 4.09 -1.10 11.04
N GLY A 32 4.05 -1.90 12.08
CA GLY A 32 3.86 -3.35 11.99
C GLY A 32 4.34 -4.09 13.23
N SER A 33 3.91 -5.34 13.35
CA SER A 33 4.30 -6.24 14.43
C SER A 33 5.80 -6.55 14.41
N ARG A 34 6.28 -7.20 15.49
CA ARG A 34 7.67 -7.66 15.54
C ARG A 34 7.94 -8.68 14.42
N GLY A 35 9.02 -8.50 13.67
CA GLY A 35 9.37 -9.38 12.55
C GLY A 35 8.61 -9.11 11.24
N SER A 36 7.76 -8.08 11.16
CA SER A 36 7.04 -7.73 9.93
C SER A 36 7.94 -7.22 8.78
N GLY A 37 9.23 -6.97 9.04
CA GLY A 37 10.19 -6.54 8.02
C GLY A 37 10.42 -5.02 7.96
N LYS A 38 10.03 -4.25 9.00
CA LYS A 38 10.21 -2.79 9.05
C LYS A 38 11.66 -2.35 8.79
N SER A 39 12.62 -2.89 9.53
CA SER A 39 14.05 -2.53 9.37
C SER A 39 14.62 -2.98 8.02
N THR A 40 14.19 -4.13 7.49
CA THR A 40 14.55 -4.57 6.13
C THR A 40 14.05 -3.58 5.08
N LEU A 41 12.79 -3.13 5.23
CA LEU A 41 12.20 -2.16 4.31
C LEU A 41 12.86 -0.78 4.46
N LEU A 42 13.17 -0.34 5.70
CA LEU A 42 13.94 0.88 5.96
C LEU A 42 15.27 0.85 5.21
N SER A 43 16.03 -0.24 5.32
CA SER A 43 17.31 -0.40 4.61
C SER A 43 17.14 -0.40 3.09
N ALA A 44 16.02 -0.93 2.57
CA ALA A 44 15.74 -0.90 1.13
C ALA A 44 15.32 0.50 0.64
N LEU A 45 14.64 1.30 1.48
CA LEU A 45 14.28 2.69 1.19
C LEU A 45 15.48 3.63 1.25
N PHE A 46 16.42 3.38 2.18
CA PHE A 46 17.65 4.13 2.37
C PHE A 46 18.85 3.18 2.43
N PRO A 47 19.41 2.80 1.26
CA PRO A 47 20.52 1.85 1.20
C PRO A 47 21.87 2.43 1.69
N GLN A 48 21.96 3.75 1.84
CA GLN A 48 23.14 4.42 2.40
C GLN A 48 22.89 4.83 3.85
N PRO A 49 23.95 4.91 4.70
CA PRO A 49 23.79 5.42 6.05
C PRO A 49 23.15 6.82 6.07
N MET A 50 22.11 6.97 6.88
CA MET A 50 21.38 8.22 7.04
C MET A 50 21.59 8.78 8.45
N PRO A 51 21.63 10.12 8.61
CA PRO A 51 21.54 10.70 9.94
C PRO A 51 20.27 10.21 10.62
N GLY A 52 20.34 9.92 11.90
CA GLY A 52 19.20 9.36 12.59
C GLY A 52 19.57 8.55 13.82
N LEU A 53 18.57 7.84 14.32
CA LEU A 53 18.68 7.02 15.52
C LEU A 53 18.26 5.58 15.22
N THR A 54 18.96 4.64 15.84
CA THR A 54 18.60 3.22 15.83
C THR A 54 18.55 2.69 17.25
N SER A 55 17.43 2.08 17.62
CA SER A 55 17.29 1.42 18.92
C SER A 55 17.48 -0.10 18.77
N TYR A 56 18.25 -0.70 19.67
CA TYR A 56 18.48 -2.13 19.66
C TYR A 56 18.47 -2.70 21.07
N VAL A 57 18.10 -3.98 21.18
CA VAL A 57 18.01 -4.70 22.47
C VAL A 57 19.29 -5.50 22.70
N VAL A 58 19.89 -5.35 23.89
CA VAL A 58 20.89 -6.27 24.41
C VAL A 58 20.16 -7.19 25.42
N PRO A 59 20.12 -8.51 25.17
CA PRO A 59 19.41 -9.45 26.03
C PRO A 59 19.87 -9.36 27.48
N GLU A 60 18.91 -9.38 28.42
CA GLU A 60 19.17 -9.35 29.88
C GLU A 60 19.87 -8.09 30.43
N ASP A 61 20.17 -7.14 29.57
CA ASP A 61 20.82 -5.88 29.93
C ASP A 61 19.87 -4.69 29.70
N GLY A 62 19.51 -4.42 28.43
CA GLY A 62 18.63 -3.28 28.18
C GLY A 62 18.36 -2.97 26.72
N VAL A 63 17.84 -1.75 26.51
CA VAL A 63 17.66 -1.15 25.19
C VAL A 63 18.61 0.02 25.06
N TYR A 64 19.30 0.08 23.94
CA TYR A 64 20.26 1.12 23.61
C TYR A 64 19.76 1.93 22.41
N MET A 65 19.99 3.23 22.46
CA MET A 65 19.83 4.15 21.34
C MET A 65 21.20 4.49 20.81
N LYS A 66 21.37 4.39 19.50
CA LYS A 66 22.60 4.72 18.79
C LYS A 66 22.35 5.86 17.82
N GLU A 67 23.20 6.88 17.83
CA GLU A 67 23.28 7.86 16.74
C GLU A 67 23.97 7.20 15.53
N ASN A 68 23.35 7.28 14.36
CA ASN A 68 23.70 6.43 13.21
C ASN A 68 25.06 6.76 12.57
N LEU A 69 25.48 8.04 12.58
CA LEU A 69 26.70 8.48 11.91
C LEU A 69 27.94 8.44 12.83
N SER A 70 27.80 8.93 14.06
CA SER A 70 28.90 8.90 15.04
C SER A 70 29.09 7.52 15.64
N GLY A 71 28.03 6.72 15.71
CA GLY A 71 28.02 5.44 16.40
C GLY A 71 27.94 5.57 17.93
N GLU A 72 27.79 6.78 18.48
CA GLU A 72 27.62 6.99 19.92
C GLU A 72 26.32 6.32 20.41
N THR A 73 26.39 5.70 21.60
CA THR A 73 25.29 4.94 22.16
C THR A 73 24.96 5.38 23.59
N VAL A 74 23.68 5.25 23.95
CA VAL A 74 23.19 5.47 25.31
C VAL A 74 22.13 4.44 25.68
N GLN A 75 22.15 3.94 26.92
CA GLN A 75 21.15 3.01 27.42
C GLN A 75 19.85 3.76 27.73
N ILE A 76 18.78 3.49 26.99
CA ILE A 76 17.46 4.14 27.13
C ILE A 76 16.43 3.27 27.85
N GLY A 77 16.72 1.97 28.00
CA GLY A 77 15.88 1.01 28.72
C GLY A 77 16.73 0.06 29.53
N ARG A 78 16.32 -0.22 30.77
CA ARG A 78 17.00 -1.18 31.65
C ARG A 78 16.14 -2.41 31.87
N TYR A 79 16.77 -3.59 31.78
CA TYR A 79 16.09 -4.85 32.08
C TYR A 79 15.90 -5.03 33.59
N GLN A 80 14.70 -5.39 34.02
CA GLN A 80 14.36 -5.72 35.40
C GLN A 80 13.78 -7.13 35.44
N ALA A 81 14.60 -8.10 35.90
CA ALA A 81 14.20 -9.50 35.98
C ALA A 81 12.99 -9.70 36.90
N ASP A 82 12.93 -8.94 37.99
CA ASP A 82 11.93 -9.08 39.08
C ASP A 82 10.69 -8.21 38.85
N ALA A 83 10.48 -7.67 37.66
CA ALA A 83 9.28 -6.89 37.35
C ALA A 83 8.03 -7.74 37.53
N PRO A 84 7.01 -7.29 38.29
CA PRO A 84 5.85 -8.10 38.64
C PRO A 84 5.02 -8.47 37.41
N GLY A 85 4.69 -9.76 37.30
CA GLY A 85 3.78 -10.50 36.42
C GLY A 85 3.49 -9.94 35.04
N ASN A 86 2.73 -9.03 34.70
CA ASN A 86 2.36 -8.55 33.34
C ASN A 86 3.01 -7.23 32.95
N THR A 87 4.03 -6.74 33.64
CA THR A 87 4.71 -5.49 33.31
C THR A 87 5.84 -5.72 32.31
N ASN A 88 6.09 -4.71 31.45
CA ASN A 88 7.24 -4.74 30.56
C ASN A 88 8.53 -4.82 31.39
N LYS A 89 9.31 -5.86 31.18
CA LYS A 89 10.59 -6.05 31.90
C LYS A 89 11.65 -5.00 31.54
N MET A 90 11.43 -4.22 30.47
CA MET A 90 12.29 -3.10 30.11
C MET A 90 11.67 -1.80 30.63
N GLN A 91 12.34 -1.15 31.57
CA GLN A 91 11.94 0.13 32.14
C GLN A 91 12.69 1.27 31.45
N PRO A 92 12.04 2.41 31.12
CA PRO A 92 12.72 3.53 30.51
C PRO A 92 13.77 4.13 31.46
N VAL A 93 14.84 4.69 30.91
CA VAL A 93 15.84 5.50 31.58
C VAL A 93 15.61 6.96 31.16
N PRO A 94 14.74 7.71 31.88
CA PRO A 94 14.32 9.06 31.45
C PRO A 94 15.47 10.02 31.25
N GLU A 95 16.48 9.98 32.13
CA GLU A 95 17.65 10.85 32.03
C GLU A 95 18.41 10.69 30.70
N ALA A 96 18.53 9.44 30.21
CA ALA A 96 19.17 9.16 28.93
C ALA A 96 18.44 9.82 27.75
N PHE A 97 17.11 9.80 27.77
CA PHE A 97 16.29 10.48 26.75
C PHE A 97 16.41 12.00 26.86
N LEU A 98 16.37 12.55 28.10
CA LEU A 98 16.40 13.99 28.36
C LEU A 98 17.77 14.63 28.06
N THR A 99 18.84 13.85 28.09
CA THR A 99 20.19 14.30 27.78
C THR A 99 20.61 13.87 26.37
N LYS A 100 21.21 12.71 26.24
CA LYS A 100 21.75 12.19 24.97
C LYS A 100 20.67 11.98 23.88
N GLY A 101 19.48 11.54 24.24
CA GLY A 101 18.40 11.35 23.26
C GLY A 101 18.02 12.66 22.57
N ILE A 102 17.84 13.74 23.34
CA ILE A 102 17.55 15.09 22.78
C ILE A 102 18.76 15.63 22.01
N GLU A 103 19.99 15.47 22.55
CA GLU A 103 21.23 15.86 21.85
C GLU A 103 21.33 15.22 20.46
N PHE A 104 21.08 13.91 20.34
CA PHE A 104 21.11 13.18 19.08
C PHE A 104 20.04 13.69 18.09
N LEU A 105 18.81 13.97 18.56
CA LEU A 105 17.78 14.58 17.72
C LEU A 105 18.20 15.98 17.23
N ASP A 106 18.81 16.79 18.09
CA ASP A 106 19.31 18.10 17.72
C ASP A 106 20.50 18.03 16.73
N MET A 107 21.35 16.98 16.82
CA MET A 107 22.36 16.69 15.79
C MET A 107 21.71 16.39 14.44
N CYS A 108 20.66 15.58 14.42
CA CYS A 108 19.90 15.28 13.21
C CYS A 108 19.27 16.55 12.60
N ILE A 109 18.73 17.47 13.42
CA ILE A 109 18.16 18.74 12.96
C ILE A 109 19.24 19.61 12.29
N ARG A 110 20.44 19.68 12.86
CA ARG A 110 21.56 20.47 12.33
C ARG A 110 22.25 19.85 11.12
N HIS A 111 22.07 18.54 10.90
CA HIS A 111 22.71 17.84 9.78
C HIS A 111 22.19 18.38 8.43
N PRO A 112 23.03 18.52 7.36
CA PRO A 112 22.61 19.09 6.09
C PRO A 112 21.64 18.21 5.27
N SER A 113 21.49 16.92 5.59
CA SER A 113 20.54 16.02 4.92
C SER A 113 19.10 16.48 5.17
N ASP A 114 18.26 16.43 4.13
CA ASP A 114 16.82 16.67 4.24
C ASP A 114 16.11 15.52 4.95
N TRP A 115 16.63 14.30 4.86
CA TRP A 115 16.04 13.09 5.44
C TRP A 115 16.80 12.62 6.67
N VAL A 116 16.02 12.16 7.65
CA VAL A 116 16.47 11.54 8.91
C VAL A 116 15.69 10.25 9.11
N THR A 117 16.34 9.22 9.69
CA THR A 117 15.69 7.94 10.02
C THR A 117 15.65 7.72 11.53
N ILE A 118 14.52 7.20 12.05
CA ILE A 118 14.39 6.74 13.43
C ILE A 118 13.91 5.29 13.42
N ASP A 119 14.73 4.37 13.84
CA ASP A 119 14.46 2.93 13.97
C ASP A 119 14.77 2.45 15.39
N GLU A 120 13.87 2.30 16.29
CA GLU A 120 12.41 2.18 16.33
C GLU A 120 11.89 3.10 17.46
N THR A 121 10.66 3.66 17.34
CA THR A 121 9.97 4.36 18.41
C THR A 121 8.91 3.42 19.03
N GLY A 122 8.91 3.32 20.35
CA GLY A 122 8.07 2.36 21.07
C GLY A 122 7.46 2.90 22.38
N TYR A 123 7.32 2.01 23.35
CA TYR A 123 6.69 2.36 24.62
C TYR A 123 7.63 3.09 25.62
N LEU A 124 8.95 3.00 25.43
CA LEU A 124 9.91 3.65 26.33
C LEU A 124 9.77 5.18 26.30
N GLU A 125 9.42 5.74 25.16
CA GLU A 125 9.21 7.18 24.93
C GLU A 125 7.86 7.69 25.48
N GLN A 126 6.92 6.77 25.81
CA GLN A 126 5.52 7.11 26.15
C GLN A 126 5.42 8.03 27.39
N THR A 127 6.33 7.90 28.34
CA THR A 127 6.30 8.63 29.60
C THR A 127 7.27 9.81 29.67
N ILE A 128 7.84 10.23 28.54
CA ILE A 128 8.88 11.27 28.48
C ILE A 128 8.46 12.41 27.53
N PRO A 129 7.56 13.32 28.00
CA PRO A 129 6.99 14.37 27.15
C PRO A 129 8.02 15.25 26.46
N ALA A 130 9.11 15.62 27.14
CA ALA A 130 10.15 16.47 26.56
C ALA A 130 10.88 15.81 25.39
N TYR A 131 11.04 14.48 25.39
CA TYR A 131 11.59 13.75 24.26
C TYR A 131 10.57 13.64 23.10
N GLN A 132 9.28 13.45 23.41
CA GLN A 132 8.21 13.49 22.41
C GLN A 132 8.13 14.86 21.71
N GLU A 133 8.34 15.94 22.47
CA GLU A 133 8.44 17.29 21.91
C GLU A 133 9.68 17.46 21.02
N ALA A 134 10.81 16.87 21.41
CA ALA A 134 12.02 16.87 20.58
C ALA A 134 11.81 16.12 19.24
N ILE A 135 11.10 14.98 19.25
CA ILE A 135 10.66 14.29 18.01
C ILE A 135 9.76 15.23 17.18
N SER A 136 8.86 15.96 17.81
CA SER A 136 7.96 16.90 17.10
C SER A 136 8.75 18.04 16.45
N ARG A 137 9.80 18.56 17.12
CA ARG A 137 10.73 19.56 16.54
C ARG A 137 11.48 18.99 15.33
N LEU A 138 11.95 17.73 15.41
CA LEU A 138 12.60 17.06 14.29
C LEU A 138 11.65 16.94 13.08
N LEU A 139 10.40 16.52 13.31
CA LEU A 139 9.37 16.42 12.27
C LEU A 139 9.05 17.80 11.64
N ALA A 140 9.12 18.88 12.42
CA ALA A 140 8.95 20.24 11.88
C ALA A 140 10.11 20.64 10.96
N ALA A 141 11.34 20.24 11.28
CA ALA A 141 12.57 20.68 10.62
C ALA A 141 12.99 19.80 9.42
N LYS A 142 12.70 18.49 9.42
CA LYS A 142 13.24 17.52 8.48
C LYS A 142 12.13 16.65 7.86
N HIS A 143 12.42 15.99 6.75
CA HIS A 143 11.70 14.78 6.34
C HIS A 143 12.17 13.61 7.21
N VAL A 144 11.24 12.85 7.76
CA VAL A 144 11.59 11.75 8.66
C VAL A 144 10.97 10.45 8.18
N LEU A 145 11.79 9.39 8.09
CA LEU A 145 11.28 8.03 8.09
C LEU A 145 11.29 7.53 9.54
N LEU A 146 10.13 7.22 10.05
CA LEU A 146 9.92 6.78 11.42
C LEU A 146 9.42 5.34 11.44
N VAL A 147 10.17 4.44 12.07
CA VAL A 147 9.70 3.09 12.38
C VAL A 147 8.97 3.12 13.72
N VAL A 148 7.66 2.82 13.68
CA VAL A 148 6.80 2.85 14.87
C VAL A 148 6.39 1.43 15.23
N ARG A 149 6.59 1.08 16.50
CA ARG A 149 6.13 -0.20 17.04
C ARG A 149 4.59 -0.24 17.08
N LYS A 150 4.00 -1.36 16.65
CA LYS A 150 2.55 -1.56 16.67
C LYS A 150 2.06 -1.83 18.10
N GLN A 151 1.78 -0.77 18.82
CA GLN A 151 1.25 -0.77 20.19
C GLN A 151 0.20 0.32 20.33
N LYS A 152 -0.87 0.06 21.07
CA LYS A 152 -1.91 1.05 21.37
C LYS A 152 -1.45 2.00 22.47
N LEU A 153 -0.75 3.04 22.12
CA LEU A 153 -0.22 4.05 23.01
C LEU A 153 -0.52 5.44 22.44
N PRO A 154 -0.99 6.40 23.28
CA PRO A 154 -1.38 7.73 22.82
C PRO A 154 -0.35 8.43 21.95
N PHE A 155 0.93 8.39 22.33
CA PHE A 155 2.00 9.00 21.55
C PHE A 155 2.19 8.34 20.19
N LEU A 156 2.28 7.02 20.14
CA LEU A 156 2.45 6.29 18.87
C LEU A 156 1.24 6.45 17.96
N ASP A 157 0.03 6.41 18.53
CA ASP A 157 -1.21 6.66 17.80
C ASP A 157 -1.24 8.08 17.22
N SER A 158 -0.74 9.07 17.97
CA SER A 158 -0.67 10.47 17.50
C SER A 158 0.27 10.63 16.32
N LEU A 159 1.42 9.95 16.32
CA LEU A 159 2.35 9.94 15.19
C LEU A 159 1.72 9.31 13.93
N CYS A 160 1.07 8.15 14.08
CA CYS A 160 0.44 7.45 12.96
C CYS A 160 -0.78 8.19 12.37
N LYS A 161 -1.41 9.07 13.14
CA LYS A 161 -2.60 9.86 12.72
C LYS A 161 -2.27 11.25 12.19
N ARG A 162 -0.99 11.61 12.09
CA ARG A 162 -0.59 12.92 11.57
C ARG A 162 -0.95 13.05 10.09
N ASP A 163 -1.52 14.18 9.72
CA ASP A 163 -1.93 14.45 8.34
C ASP A 163 -0.74 14.62 7.38
N ASP A 164 0.44 14.97 7.89
CA ASP A 164 1.67 15.13 7.10
C ASP A 164 2.49 13.84 6.96
N CYS A 165 2.00 12.72 7.54
CA CYS A 165 2.65 11.42 7.49
C CYS A 165 2.00 10.49 6.47
N PHE A 166 2.82 9.76 5.73
CA PHE A 166 2.46 8.64 4.87
C PHE A 166 2.65 7.34 5.65
N LEU A 167 1.57 6.68 5.98
CA LEU A 167 1.58 5.46 6.80
C LEU A 167 1.65 4.20 5.95
N VAL A 168 2.56 3.29 6.29
CA VAL A 168 2.68 1.93 5.75
C VAL A 168 2.54 0.94 6.91
N ASP A 169 1.37 0.30 7.03
CA ASP A 169 1.16 -0.81 7.99
C ASP A 169 1.55 -2.13 7.32
N LEU A 170 2.66 -2.72 7.73
CA LEU A 170 3.19 -3.96 7.13
C LEU A 170 2.39 -5.22 7.51
N ASP A 171 1.54 -5.17 8.53
CA ASP A 171 0.67 -6.28 8.88
C ASP A 171 -0.61 -6.27 8.02
N LYS A 172 -1.03 -5.10 7.51
CA LYS A 172 -2.20 -4.92 6.68
C LYS A 172 -1.93 -3.85 5.61
N PRO A 173 -1.03 -4.15 4.65
CA PRO A 173 -0.50 -3.13 3.74
C PRO A 173 -1.56 -2.38 2.93
N TYR A 174 -2.67 -3.03 2.62
CA TYR A 174 -3.76 -2.46 1.80
C TYR A 174 -5.07 -2.26 2.57
N GLY A 175 -5.04 -2.37 3.90
CA GLY A 175 -6.19 -2.13 4.77
C GLY A 175 -7.42 -2.97 4.39
N ASP A 176 -8.59 -2.32 4.33
CA ASP A 176 -9.86 -2.92 3.89
C ASP A 176 -10.19 -2.57 2.43
N ALA A 177 -9.15 -2.39 1.59
CA ALA A 177 -9.34 -2.18 0.16
C ALA A 177 -9.79 -3.47 -0.53
N PHE A 178 -10.71 -3.32 -1.50
CA PHE A 178 -11.16 -4.41 -2.37
C PHE A 178 -10.80 -4.10 -3.83
N CYS A 179 -10.68 -5.16 -4.63
CA CYS A 179 -10.56 -5.04 -6.08
C CYS A 179 -11.77 -5.67 -6.77
N ILE A 180 -12.39 -4.93 -7.66
CA ILE A 180 -13.38 -5.45 -8.63
C ILE A 180 -12.67 -5.65 -9.96
N ILE A 181 -12.49 -6.91 -10.36
CA ILE A 181 -11.96 -7.29 -11.67
C ILE A 181 -13.13 -7.32 -12.65
N MET A 182 -13.11 -6.40 -13.62
CA MET A 182 -14.18 -6.20 -14.58
C MET A 182 -14.02 -7.15 -15.78
N ALA A 183 -14.76 -8.26 -15.79
CA ALA A 183 -14.61 -9.37 -16.74
C ALA A 183 -15.89 -9.69 -17.54
N SER A 184 -16.75 -8.70 -17.82
CA SER A 184 -18.01 -8.88 -18.59
C SER A 184 -17.96 -8.31 -20.01
N GLY A 185 -16.77 -8.07 -20.56
CA GLY A 185 -16.58 -7.59 -21.92
C GLY A 185 -17.07 -8.60 -22.97
N LYS A 186 -17.84 -8.16 -23.97
CA LYS A 186 -18.39 -9.03 -25.03
C LYS A 186 -17.41 -9.37 -26.14
N SER A 187 -16.20 -8.84 -26.13
CA SER A 187 -15.09 -9.10 -27.07
C SER A 187 -15.48 -9.05 -28.55
N LYS A 188 -16.41 -8.15 -28.93
CA LYS A 188 -17.02 -8.14 -30.29
C LYS A 188 -16.01 -7.97 -31.42
N ARG A 189 -14.96 -7.19 -31.22
CA ARG A 189 -13.88 -6.96 -32.20
C ARG A 189 -12.88 -8.12 -32.29
N PHE A 190 -12.81 -8.91 -31.25
CA PHE A 190 -11.89 -10.02 -31.14
C PHE A 190 -12.41 -11.33 -31.77
N GLY A 191 -13.74 -11.45 -31.98
CA GLY A 191 -14.39 -12.60 -32.59
C GLY A 191 -14.57 -13.82 -31.65
N ALA A 192 -13.95 -13.82 -30.50
CA ALA A 192 -14.05 -14.84 -29.45
C ALA A 192 -13.97 -14.15 -28.07
N ASN A 193 -14.14 -14.92 -26.97
CA ASN A 193 -13.92 -14.38 -25.64
C ASN A 193 -12.41 -14.13 -25.40
N LYS A 194 -11.94 -12.91 -25.62
CA LYS A 194 -10.52 -12.54 -25.53
C LYS A 194 -9.90 -12.89 -24.16
N LEU A 195 -10.70 -12.89 -23.09
CA LEU A 195 -10.21 -13.15 -21.74
C LEU A 195 -9.80 -14.61 -21.52
N LEU A 196 -10.27 -15.52 -22.39
CA LEU A 196 -9.93 -16.94 -22.36
C LEU A 196 -8.82 -17.30 -23.37
N THR A 197 -8.45 -16.36 -24.25
CA THR A 197 -7.40 -16.60 -25.25
C THR A 197 -6.05 -16.68 -24.54
N ASP A 198 -5.20 -17.58 -25.04
CA ASP A 198 -3.83 -17.71 -24.55
C ASP A 198 -3.05 -16.42 -24.82
N PHE A 199 -2.37 -15.93 -23.79
CA PHE A 199 -1.43 -14.82 -23.84
C PHE A 199 -0.16 -15.23 -23.11
N ASN A 200 0.90 -15.55 -23.87
CA ASN A 200 2.16 -16.04 -23.32
C ASN A 200 2.00 -17.22 -22.33
N GLY A 201 1.23 -18.24 -22.72
CA GLY A 201 1.12 -19.51 -22.01
C GLY A 201 0.03 -19.59 -20.92
N LYS A 202 -0.82 -18.58 -20.78
CA LYS A 202 -1.98 -18.62 -19.88
C LYS A 202 -3.13 -17.74 -20.38
N PRO A 203 -4.39 -18.00 -19.96
CA PRO A 203 -5.53 -17.17 -20.34
C PRO A 203 -5.32 -15.70 -19.93
N LEU A 204 -5.72 -14.77 -20.79
CA LEU A 204 -5.56 -13.33 -20.57
C LEU A 204 -6.08 -12.88 -19.19
N ILE A 205 -7.22 -13.39 -18.73
CA ILE A 205 -7.78 -13.07 -17.41
C ILE A 205 -6.85 -13.41 -16.25
N ALA A 206 -5.97 -14.41 -16.40
CA ALA A 206 -5.06 -14.85 -15.35
C ALA A 206 -4.06 -13.75 -14.94
N TYR A 207 -3.74 -12.82 -15.85
CA TYR A 207 -2.88 -11.68 -15.54
C TYR A 207 -3.52 -10.74 -14.51
N ALA A 208 -4.83 -10.48 -14.62
CA ALA A 208 -5.55 -9.70 -13.62
C ALA A 208 -5.62 -10.42 -12.27
N PHE A 209 -5.69 -11.75 -12.26
CA PHE A 209 -5.65 -12.57 -11.05
C PHE A 209 -4.29 -12.47 -10.36
N ASP A 210 -3.21 -12.62 -11.12
CA ASP A 210 -1.85 -12.53 -10.62
C ASP A 210 -1.54 -11.10 -10.09
N ALA A 211 -1.94 -10.09 -10.83
CA ALA A 211 -1.72 -8.70 -10.44
C ALA A 211 -2.43 -8.30 -9.14
N THR A 212 -3.52 -9.00 -8.78
CA THR A 212 -4.33 -8.73 -7.57
C THR A 212 -4.19 -9.79 -6.48
N GLU A 213 -3.30 -10.78 -6.64
CA GLU A 213 -3.12 -11.90 -5.71
C GLU A 213 -2.86 -11.45 -4.27
N MET A 214 -2.13 -10.33 -4.09
CA MET A 214 -1.81 -9.74 -2.80
C MET A 214 -3.04 -9.28 -1.98
N LEU A 215 -4.21 -9.16 -2.60
CA LEU A 215 -5.47 -8.83 -1.92
C LEU A 215 -6.21 -10.07 -1.39
N GLY A 216 -5.76 -11.29 -1.74
CA GLY A 216 -6.37 -12.53 -1.28
C GLY A 216 -7.87 -12.59 -1.59
N GLN A 217 -8.70 -12.74 -0.54
CA GLN A 217 -10.16 -12.78 -0.67
C GLN A 217 -10.81 -11.38 -0.82
N ASN A 218 -10.04 -10.29 -0.70
CA ASN A 218 -10.53 -8.93 -0.94
C ASN A 218 -10.53 -8.56 -2.43
N ARG A 219 -10.84 -9.53 -3.30
CA ARG A 219 -11.05 -9.33 -4.74
C ARG A 219 -12.33 -10.01 -5.18
N LEU A 220 -12.98 -9.44 -6.17
CA LEU A 220 -14.24 -9.93 -6.72
C LEU A 220 -14.20 -9.83 -8.24
N VAL A 221 -14.33 -10.96 -8.92
CA VAL A 221 -14.49 -10.99 -10.39
C VAL A 221 -15.97 -10.83 -10.73
N VAL A 222 -16.31 -9.81 -11.51
CA VAL A 222 -17.68 -9.63 -12.01
C VAL A 222 -17.71 -9.98 -13.49
N THR A 223 -18.48 -11.01 -13.85
CA THR A 223 -18.47 -11.59 -15.19
C THR A 223 -19.84 -12.05 -15.66
N ILE A 224 -20.04 -12.03 -17.00
CA ILE A 224 -21.18 -12.70 -17.68
C ILE A 224 -20.78 -14.07 -18.27
N HIS A 225 -19.51 -14.46 -18.13
CA HIS A 225 -18.94 -15.65 -18.77
C HIS A 225 -18.86 -16.83 -17.79
N PRO A 226 -19.65 -17.91 -17.96
CA PRO A 226 -19.61 -19.08 -17.09
C PRO A 226 -18.24 -19.74 -17.02
N GLU A 227 -17.46 -19.69 -18.11
CA GLU A 227 -16.12 -20.25 -18.20
C GLU A 227 -15.15 -19.52 -17.26
N ILE A 228 -15.24 -18.19 -17.18
CA ILE A 228 -14.45 -17.37 -16.24
C ILE A 228 -14.86 -17.68 -14.80
N ALA A 229 -16.17 -17.80 -14.54
CA ALA A 229 -16.68 -18.19 -13.22
C ALA A 229 -16.16 -19.58 -12.80
N HIS A 230 -16.04 -20.53 -13.76
CA HIS A 230 -15.45 -21.84 -13.51
C HIS A 230 -13.96 -21.76 -13.14
N ILE A 231 -13.19 -20.92 -13.84
CA ILE A 231 -11.76 -20.67 -13.49
C ILE A 231 -11.66 -20.07 -12.09
N CYS A 232 -12.46 -19.05 -11.76
CA CYS A 232 -12.49 -18.45 -10.44
C CYS A 232 -12.78 -19.47 -9.34
N LYS A 233 -13.78 -20.35 -9.55
CA LYS A 233 -14.12 -21.41 -8.61
C LYS A 233 -12.97 -22.40 -8.39
N LYS A 234 -12.22 -22.75 -9.42
CA LYS A 234 -11.05 -23.64 -9.32
C LYS A 234 -9.90 -23.01 -8.53
N GLN A 235 -9.76 -21.70 -8.60
CA GLN A 235 -8.67 -20.94 -7.95
C GLN A 235 -9.08 -20.29 -6.63
N ASP A 236 -10.27 -20.60 -6.11
CA ASP A 236 -10.83 -20.01 -4.89
C ASP A 236 -10.87 -18.47 -4.93
N ILE A 237 -11.16 -17.90 -6.10
CA ILE A 237 -11.32 -16.45 -6.30
C ILE A 237 -12.81 -16.11 -6.20
N PRO A 238 -13.21 -15.16 -5.32
CA PRO A 238 -14.59 -14.69 -5.27
C PRO A 238 -15.06 -14.15 -6.62
N PHE A 239 -16.26 -14.54 -7.04
CA PHE A 239 -16.84 -14.05 -8.30
C PHE A 239 -18.34 -13.82 -8.19
N LEU A 240 -18.87 -12.98 -9.08
CA LEU A 240 -20.28 -12.71 -9.29
C LEU A 240 -20.60 -12.93 -10.77
N LEU A 241 -21.36 -13.98 -11.04
CA LEU A 241 -21.87 -14.27 -12.38
C LEU A 241 -23.22 -13.59 -12.56
N HIS A 242 -23.40 -12.85 -13.67
CA HIS A 242 -24.65 -12.16 -13.99
C HIS A 242 -25.00 -12.29 -15.47
N ASN A 243 -26.21 -11.86 -15.84
CA ASN A 243 -26.69 -11.84 -17.22
C ASN A 243 -27.16 -10.46 -17.69
N LEU A 244 -26.85 -9.41 -16.94
CA LEU A 244 -27.27 -8.05 -17.25
C LEU A 244 -26.48 -7.48 -18.45
N PRO A 245 -27.13 -6.64 -19.28
CA PRO A 245 -26.59 -6.29 -20.59
C PRO A 245 -25.57 -5.16 -20.61
N ASP A 246 -25.60 -4.28 -19.61
CA ASP A 246 -24.91 -3.01 -19.64
C ASP A 246 -23.55 -3.02 -18.91
N ARG A 247 -22.61 -2.22 -19.40
CA ARG A 247 -21.27 -2.09 -18.79
C ARG A 247 -21.32 -1.56 -17.34
N ASN A 248 -22.27 -0.70 -17.02
CA ASN A 248 -22.45 -0.17 -15.66
C ASN A 248 -22.90 -1.25 -14.66
N ASP A 249 -23.51 -2.33 -15.11
CA ASP A 249 -23.99 -3.40 -14.24
C ASP A 249 -22.85 -4.07 -13.47
N MET A 250 -21.67 -4.22 -14.08
CA MET A 250 -20.47 -4.72 -13.39
C MET A 250 -20.09 -3.84 -12.20
N ILE A 251 -20.10 -2.52 -12.41
CA ILE A 251 -19.74 -1.55 -11.37
C ILE A 251 -20.78 -1.58 -10.26
N ARG A 252 -22.07 -1.51 -10.61
CA ARG A 252 -23.19 -1.52 -9.65
C ARG A 252 -23.21 -2.79 -8.81
N LEU A 253 -23.15 -3.96 -9.46
CA LEU A 253 -23.17 -5.26 -8.79
C LEU A 253 -21.95 -5.46 -7.90
N GLY A 254 -20.75 -5.17 -8.45
CA GLY A 254 -19.50 -5.30 -7.73
C GLY A 254 -19.46 -4.38 -6.51
N THR A 255 -19.79 -3.09 -6.68
CA THR A 255 -19.82 -2.12 -5.58
C THR A 255 -20.84 -2.52 -4.52
N GLY A 256 -22.05 -2.93 -4.92
CA GLY A 256 -23.09 -3.39 -4.00
C GLY A 256 -22.67 -4.58 -3.14
N ALA A 257 -21.89 -5.51 -3.71
CA ALA A 257 -21.41 -6.70 -3.00
C ALA A 257 -20.33 -6.40 -1.93
N ILE A 258 -19.61 -5.28 -2.05
CA ILE A 258 -18.49 -4.91 -1.16
C ILE A 258 -18.77 -3.70 -0.28
N LYS A 259 -19.86 -2.97 -0.50
CA LYS A 259 -20.18 -1.66 0.10
C LYS A 259 -19.99 -1.61 1.63
N ASN A 260 -20.35 -2.67 2.34
CA ASN A 260 -20.26 -2.73 3.80
C ASN A 260 -18.96 -3.33 4.33
N LYS A 261 -18.00 -3.65 3.45
CA LYS A 261 -16.77 -4.35 3.79
C LYS A 261 -15.51 -3.58 3.41
N ALA A 262 -15.61 -2.71 2.40
CA ALA A 262 -14.48 -2.04 1.80
C ALA A 262 -14.41 -0.57 2.21
N SER A 263 -13.20 -0.09 2.53
CA SER A 263 -12.89 1.33 2.67
C SER A 263 -12.65 1.98 1.30
N HIS A 264 -12.10 1.22 0.35
CA HIS A 264 -11.76 1.64 -1.00
C HIS A 264 -12.01 0.50 -1.98
N CYS A 265 -12.35 0.83 -3.21
CA CYS A 265 -12.51 -0.12 -4.30
C CYS A 265 -11.62 0.23 -5.49
N LEU A 266 -10.70 -0.68 -5.82
CA LEU A 266 -9.95 -0.67 -7.08
C LEU A 266 -10.80 -1.31 -8.18
N PHE A 267 -11.08 -0.60 -9.26
CA PHE A 267 -11.67 -1.16 -10.49
C PHE A 267 -10.55 -1.48 -11.48
N LEU A 268 -10.36 -2.76 -11.75
CA LEU A 268 -9.34 -3.26 -12.67
C LEU A 268 -9.98 -3.81 -13.94
N PRO A 269 -9.74 -3.23 -15.12
CA PRO A 269 -10.05 -3.87 -16.39
C PRO A 269 -9.27 -5.18 -16.55
N SER A 270 -9.94 -6.24 -16.99
CA SER A 270 -9.32 -7.56 -17.17
C SER A 270 -8.58 -7.73 -18.50
N ASP A 271 -8.63 -6.73 -19.36
CA ASP A 271 -7.99 -6.66 -20.68
C ASP A 271 -6.71 -5.84 -20.73
N GLN A 272 -6.19 -5.45 -19.55
CA GLN A 272 -4.89 -4.79 -19.37
C GLN A 272 -3.89 -5.76 -18.72
N PRO A 273 -3.29 -6.71 -19.45
CA PRO A 273 -2.51 -7.81 -18.85
C PRO A 273 -1.18 -7.36 -18.24
N LEU A 274 -0.67 -6.19 -18.63
CA LEU A 274 0.64 -5.72 -18.19
C LEU A 274 0.59 -4.72 -17.04
N VAL A 275 -0.61 -4.47 -16.47
CA VAL A 275 -0.70 -3.71 -15.20
C VAL A 275 0.06 -4.46 -14.11
N SER A 276 1.08 -3.82 -13.54
CA SER A 276 1.95 -4.47 -12.57
C SER A 276 1.35 -4.52 -11.16
N ARG A 277 1.76 -5.53 -10.38
CA ARG A 277 1.45 -5.59 -8.92
C ARG A 277 1.93 -4.34 -8.20
N GLU A 278 3.06 -3.77 -8.60
CA GLU A 278 3.59 -2.54 -8.02
C GLU A 278 2.69 -1.33 -8.28
N THR A 279 2.14 -1.21 -9.48
CA THR A 279 1.21 -0.12 -9.82
C THR A 279 -0.10 -0.25 -9.02
N ILE A 280 -0.64 -1.46 -8.88
CA ILE A 280 -1.81 -1.72 -8.04
C ILE A 280 -1.50 -1.39 -6.57
N GLY A 281 -0.39 -1.91 -6.04
CA GLY A 281 0.03 -1.64 -4.67
C GLY A 281 0.22 -0.15 -4.40
N ALA A 282 0.84 0.57 -5.33
CA ALA A 282 1.04 2.01 -5.21
C ALA A 282 -0.28 2.80 -5.20
N LEU A 283 -1.25 2.44 -6.05
CA LEU A 283 -2.59 3.04 -6.02
C LEU A 283 -3.29 2.83 -4.68
N LEU A 284 -3.21 1.61 -4.13
CA LEU A 284 -3.84 1.28 -2.87
C LEU A 284 -3.19 2.01 -1.69
N PHE A 285 -1.86 2.18 -1.67
CA PHE A 285 -1.19 3.02 -0.68
C PHE A 285 -1.56 4.49 -0.79
N CYS A 286 -1.66 5.02 -2.01
CA CYS A 286 -2.15 6.38 -2.22
C CYS A 286 -3.55 6.56 -1.64
N ALA A 287 -4.46 5.61 -1.91
CA ALA A 287 -5.84 5.66 -1.44
C ALA A 287 -5.94 5.60 0.09
N GLN A 288 -5.14 4.74 0.76
CA GLN A 288 -5.11 4.67 2.22
C GLN A 288 -4.63 5.97 2.88
N ASN A 289 -3.67 6.65 2.24
CA ASN A 289 -3.07 7.87 2.78
C ASN A 289 -3.80 9.16 2.36
N ALA A 290 -4.82 9.04 1.50
CA ALA A 290 -5.71 10.12 1.09
C ALA A 290 -7.13 9.55 0.90
N PRO A 291 -7.85 9.26 2.01
CA PRO A 291 -9.07 8.43 2.02
C PRO A 291 -10.26 9.04 1.26
N ASP A 292 -10.24 10.34 0.97
CA ASP A 292 -11.31 11.03 0.25
C ASP A 292 -10.97 11.24 -1.24
N THR A 293 -9.84 10.71 -1.70
CA THR A 293 -9.30 10.96 -3.03
C THR A 293 -9.58 9.80 -3.99
N ILE A 294 -10.11 10.11 -5.17
CA ILE A 294 -10.19 9.17 -6.30
C ILE A 294 -8.82 9.12 -6.97
N TRP A 295 -8.17 7.96 -6.93
CA TRP A 295 -6.86 7.76 -7.54
C TRP A 295 -6.96 7.03 -8.87
N ARG A 296 -6.30 7.56 -9.89
CA ARG A 296 -6.23 6.96 -11.23
C ARG A 296 -4.78 6.77 -11.66
N THR A 297 -4.54 5.71 -12.43
CA THR A 297 -3.29 5.63 -13.19
C THR A 297 -3.27 6.65 -14.31
N CYS A 298 -2.07 7.08 -14.70
CA CYS A 298 -1.85 7.85 -15.91
C CYS A 298 -0.55 7.44 -16.59
N ASP A 299 -0.53 7.59 -17.93
CA ASP A 299 0.70 7.63 -18.71
C ASP A 299 0.96 9.07 -19.15
N GLN A 300 2.10 9.60 -18.76
CA GLN A 300 2.39 11.04 -18.85
C GLN A 300 1.25 11.84 -18.18
N ASN A 301 0.38 12.51 -18.96
CA ASN A 301 -0.78 13.27 -18.46
C ASN A 301 -2.13 12.68 -18.88
N THR A 302 -2.11 11.52 -19.56
CA THR A 302 -3.34 10.85 -20.02
C THR A 302 -3.82 9.90 -18.94
N ALA A 303 -4.96 10.25 -18.33
CA ALA A 303 -5.55 9.44 -17.27
C ALA A 303 -6.18 8.15 -17.82
N GLY A 304 -5.89 7.02 -17.17
CA GLY A 304 -6.33 5.69 -17.54
C GLY A 304 -7.03 4.94 -16.41
N SER A 305 -7.05 3.62 -16.56
CA SER A 305 -7.41 2.62 -15.56
C SER A 305 -6.17 1.80 -15.22
N PRO A 306 -6.06 1.20 -14.04
CA PRO A 306 -7.06 1.08 -12.95
C PRO A 306 -7.39 2.39 -12.23
N VAL A 307 -8.55 2.38 -11.53
CA VAL A 307 -9.03 3.50 -10.73
C VAL A 307 -9.43 3.01 -9.34
N VAL A 308 -9.06 3.75 -8.30
CA VAL A 308 -9.50 3.50 -6.91
C VAL A 308 -10.49 4.57 -6.48
N PHE A 309 -11.65 4.13 -6.01
CA PHE A 309 -12.67 4.99 -5.42
C PHE A 309 -12.75 4.76 -3.91
N PRO A 310 -12.80 5.81 -3.10
CA PRO A 310 -13.21 5.73 -1.69
C PRO A 310 -14.66 5.26 -1.52
N SER A 311 -14.95 4.68 -0.34
CA SER A 311 -16.32 4.24 0.02
C SER A 311 -17.35 5.36 -0.01
N ALA A 312 -16.94 6.62 0.15
CA ALA A 312 -17.83 7.79 0.02
C ALA A 312 -18.55 7.86 -1.35
N TYR A 313 -17.98 7.25 -2.39
CA TYR A 313 -18.58 7.24 -3.74
C TYR A 313 -19.33 5.94 -4.07
N PHE A 314 -19.43 4.98 -3.16
CA PHE A 314 -20.03 3.68 -3.44
C PHE A 314 -21.54 3.78 -3.70
N ASP A 315 -22.25 4.71 -3.08
CA ASP A 315 -23.65 4.95 -3.35
C ASP A 315 -23.89 5.45 -4.77
N GLU A 316 -23.09 6.42 -5.21
CA GLU A 316 -23.14 6.96 -6.58
C GLU A 316 -22.76 5.89 -7.62
N LEU A 317 -21.69 5.12 -7.36
CA LEU A 317 -21.28 4.00 -8.24
C LEU A 317 -22.36 2.90 -8.33
N SER A 318 -23.06 2.63 -7.23
CA SER A 318 -24.14 1.62 -7.19
C SER A 318 -25.43 2.12 -7.87
N ALA A 319 -25.60 3.42 -8.02
CA ALA A 319 -26.77 4.06 -8.62
C ALA A 319 -26.52 4.56 -10.06
N LEU A 320 -25.39 4.20 -10.70
CA LEU A 320 -25.05 4.63 -12.06
C LEU A 320 -26.19 4.33 -13.03
N PRO A 321 -26.65 5.30 -13.84
CA PRO A 321 -27.69 5.09 -14.83
C PRO A 321 -27.17 4.19 -15.99
N PRO A 322 -28.09 3.59 -16.78
CA PRO A 322 -27.72 2.77 -17.93
C PRO A 322 -26.72 3.47 -18.85
N LYS A 323 -25.75 2.72 -19.39
CA LYS A 323 -24.68 3.19 -20.29
C LYS A 323 -23.67 4.16 -19.69
N HIS A 324 -23.77 4.51 -18.40
CA HIS A 324 -22.77 5.31 -17.70
C HIS A 324 -21.76 4.39 -16.99
N GLY A 325 -20.56 4.88 -16.76
CA GLY A 325 -19.47 4.15 -16.07
C GLY A 325 -18.88 4.97 -14.94
N GLY A 326 -17.86 4.45 -14.27
CA GLY A 326 -17.15 5.16 -13.19
C GLY A 326 -16.63 6.54 -13.59
N ASN A 327 -16.43 6.78 -14.90
CA ASN A 327 -16.04 8.09 -15.41
C ASN A 327 -17.09 9.18 -15.13
N THR A 328 -18.36 8.84 -14.97
CA THR A 328 -19.39 9.79 -14.56
C THR A 328 -19.13 10.34 -13.17
N VAL A 329 -18.81 9.48 -12.22
CA VAL A 329 -18.45 9.88 -10.86
C VAL A 329 -17.18 10.72 -10.86
N ILE A 330 -16.17 10.33 -11.65
CA ILE A 330 -14.91 11.08 -11.81
C ILE A 330 -15.19 12.51 -12.33
N GLN A 331 -16.08 12.66 -13.30
CA GLN A 331 -16.42 13.97 -13.87
C GLN A 331 -17.18 14.87 -12.88
N ASN A 332 -18.02 14.27 -12.02
CA ASN A 332 -18.75 14.99 -11.00
C ASN A 332 -17.85 15.48 -9.85
N HIS A 333 -16.70 14.81 -9.62
CA HIS A 333 -15.80 15.05 -8.48
C HIS A 333 -14.35 15.28 -8.90
N ARG A 334 -14.14 16.06 -9.96
CA ARG A 334 -12.80 16.28 -10.57
C ARG A 334 -11.77 16.85 -9.60
N GLU A 335 -12.21 17.66 -8.65
CA GLU A 335 -11.39 18.28 -7.62
C GLU A 335 -10.78 17.25 -6.66
N HIS A 336 -11.46 16.11 -6.47
CA HIS A 336 -10.99 15.00 -5.63
C HIS A 336 -10.15 13.96 -6.40
N VAL A 337 -9.90 14.20 -7.70
CA VAL A 337 -9.12 13.25 -8.52
C VAL A 337 -7.63 13.57 -8.44
N ARG A 338 -6.82 12.52 -8.26
CA ARG A 338 -5.36 12.58 -8.36
C ARG A 338 -4.85 11.47 -9.27
N LEU A 339 -3.68 11.71 -9.85
CA LEU A 339 -3.08 10.81 -10.83
C LEU A 339 -1.82 10.16 -10.26
N LEU A 340 -1.66 8.86 -10.49
CA LEU A 340 -0.45 8.10 -10.21
C LEU A 340 0.18 7.69 -11.56
N PRO A 341 1.35 8.23 -11.93
CA PRO A 341 2.04 7.82 -13.15
C PRO A 341 2.42 6.35 -13.11
N VAL A 342 2.17 5.61 -14.20
CA VAL A 342 2.69 4.25 -14.38
C VAL A 342 4.19 4.25 -14.60
N THR A 343 4.84 3.12 -14.34
CA THR A 343 6.29 2.99 -14.54
C THR A 343 6.60 2.78 -16.01
N GLN A 344 5.73 2.07 -16.72
CA GLN A 344 5.87 1.73 -18.12
C GLN A 344 4.57 2.08 -18.85
N HIS A 345 4.66 2.77 -19.98
CA HIS A 345 3.50 3.21 -20.77
C HIS A 345 2.58 2.07 -21.19
N TYR A 346 3.13 0.87 -21.43
CA TYR A 346 2.36 -0.30 -21.85
C TYR A 346 1.48 -0.89 -20.74
N GLU A 347 1.66 -0.49 -19.48
CA GLU A 347 0.81 -0.97 -18.38
C GLU A 347 -0.68 -0.62 -18.59
N LEU A 348 -0.98 0.47 -19.28
CA LEU A 348 -2.34 0.94 -19.51
C LEU A 348 -2.92 0.51 -20.86
N ALA A 349 -2.22 -0.31 -21.61
CA ALA A 349 -2.68 -0.75 -22.92
C ALA A 349 -3.75 -1.83 -22.80
N ASP A 350 -4.91 -1.58 -23.44
CA ASP A 350 -6.01 -2.53 -23.58
C ASP A 350 -5.74 -3.48 -24.75
N ILE A 351 -6.08 -4.76 -24.60
CA ILE A 351 -6.14 -5.69 -25.72
C ILE A 351 -7.57 -5.74 -26.23
N ASP A 352 -7.85 -5.16 -27.41
CA ASP A 352 -9.17 -5.09 -28.02
C ASP A 352 -9.29 -5.94 -29.30
N THR A 353 -8.17 -6.15 -29.99
CA THR A 353 -8.08 -6.88 -31.27
C THR A 353 -7.00 -7.97 -31.18
N PRO A 354 -7.01 -8.96 -32.12
CA PRO A 354 -5.91 -9.93 -32.23
C PRO A 354 -4.54 -9.28 -32.51
N GLU A 355 -4.52 -8.15 -33.22
CA GLU A 355 -3.31 -7.39 -33.53
C GLU A 355 -2.74 -6.76 -32.25
N ASP A 356 -3.62 -6.19 -31.38
CA ASP A 356 -3.20 -5.70 -30.06
C ASP A 356 -2.57 -6.81 -29.24
N MET A 357 -3.15 -8.02 -29.26
CA MET A 357 -2.63 -9.16 -28.53
C MET A 357 -1.21 -9.51 -28.97
N GLN A 358 -0.96 -9.63 -30.27
CA GLN A 358 0.36 -9.94 -30.81
C GLN A 358 1.39 -8.86 -30.44
N ALA A 359 1.01 -7.59 -30.54
CA ALA A 359 1.89 -6.48 -30.15
C ALA A 359 2.27 -6.54 -28.66
N MET A 360 1.28 -6.83 -27.81
CA MET A 360 1.49 -6.90 -26.36
C MET A 360 2.26 -8.15 -25.92
N GLU A 361 2.15 -9.29 -26.64
CA GLU A 361 2.96 -10.50 -26.40
C GLU A 361 4.45 -10.22 -26.57
N VAL A 362 4.82 -9.47 -27.62
CA VAL A 362 6.21 -9.07 -27.86
C VAL A 362 6.74 -8.19 -26.71
N ILE A 363 5.93 -7.22 -26.28
CA ILE A 363 6.29 -6.34 -25.16
C ILE A 363 6.44 -7.13 -23.86
N ALA A 364 5.49 -8.04 -23.57
CA ALA A 364 5.52 -8.89 -22.38
C ALA A 364 6.76 -9.78 -22.34
N ALA A 365 7.13 -10.41 -23.45
CA ALA A 365 8.33 -11.24 -23.55
C ALA A 365 9.61 -10.45 -23.21
N HIS A 366 9.72 -9.19 -23.64
CA HIS A 366 10.86 -8.32 -23.30
C HIS A 366 10.80 -7.80 -21.85
N ALA A 367 9.62 -7.59 -21.30
CA ALA A 367 9.45 -7.11 -19.91
C ALA A 367 9.74 -8.20 -18.88
N LEU A 368 9.43 -9.46 -19.18
CA LEU A 368 9.67 -10.62 -18.30
C LEU A 368 11.12 -11.13 -18.38
N ALA A 369 11.89 -10.75 -19.40
CA ALA A 369 13.29 -11.11 -19.55
C ALA A 369 14.27 -10.20 -18.80
N LYS A 370 13.80 -9.12 -18.20
CA LYS A 370 14.56 -8.15 -17.37
C LYS A 370 14.27 -8.35 -15.89
#